data_24f5f95d82cff81501487a96a9f443bc
#
_entry.id   24f5f95d82cff81501487a96a9f443bc
#
_cell.length_a   1.000
_cell.length_b   1.000
_cell.length_c   1.000
_cell.angle_alpha   90.00
_cell.angle_beta   90.00
_cell.angle_gamma   90.00
#
_symmetry.space_group_name_H-M   'P 1'
#
loop_
_entity.id
_entity.type
_entity.pdbx_description
1 polymer ?
#
loop_
_entity_poly.entity_id
_entity_poly.type
_entity_poly.pdbx_seq_one_letter_code
_entity_poly.pdbx_strand_id
1 'polypeptide(L)'
;IAMYPRTQQIYGISGGDQWSAWGPKIGTRSADEVASAPYLMNSARNAVKDFFNKGVTTTNGVTLSGGTENFRTYFSYNNTYQTGLIPNNKFTRNNVMFKESFSLFDKRININTSLNWIHQKTDNAPVVGKALSALYALYRTPADIDMRYFKHNYKHLGTVADNIVSDPEKGNPKLIGQPVQTWYWYDQYLNNPYWVANMYNDYLKRDRLLANITLDAKIWQNIKYQTRFNVDYVTQNNLNEEYAGMNRVGFDYVGGKYYNGDSRSSDIYNDHMLTWNDRFNDKIDVNVAVGTS
;
A
#
# COMPACT_ATOMS: atom_id res chain seq x y z
N ILE A 1 13.60 33.33 3.05
CA ILE A 1 12.39 33.75 2.31
C ILE A 1 11.26 33.64 3.32
N ALA A 2 10.63 34.77 3.67
CA ALA A 2 9.47 34.76 4.55
C ALA A 2 8.30 34.08 3.82
N MET A 3 7.85 32.94 4.31
CA MET A 3 6.62 32.32 3.83
C MET A 3 5.43 33.14 4.35
N TYR A 4 4.55 33.53 3.47
CA TYR A 4 3.32 34.21 3.81
C TYR A 4 2.14 33.21 3.76
N PRO A 5 1.27 33.21 4.78
CA PRO A 5 0.09 32.35 4.81
C PRO A 5 -0.97 32.83 3.82
N ARG A 6 -1.82 31.91 3.39
CA ARG A 6 -2.98 32.18 2.52
C ARG A 6 -4.15 32.69 3.33
N THR A 7 -4.25 33.96 3.56
CA THR A 7 -5.37 34.51 4.33
C THR A 7 -6.63 34.76 3.51
N GLN A 8 -6.47 35.18 2.25
CA GLN A 8 -7.59 35.58 1.41
C GLN A 8 -8.61 34.48 1.16
N GLN A 9 -8.18 33.22 1.25
CA GLN A 9 -9.04 32.06 1.01
C GLN A 9 -9.79 31.58 2.24
N ILE A 10 -9.25 31.85 3.44
CA ILE A 10 -9.89 31.50 4.70
C ILE A 10 -11.15 32.31 4.94
N TYR A 11 -11.16 33.54 4.45
CA TYR A 11 -12.29 34.48 4.64
C TYR A 11 -13.21 34.58 3.43
N GLY A 12 -13.11 33.69 2.45
CA GLY A 12 -13.99 33.68 1.29
C GLY A 12 -13.91 34.95 0.43
N ILE A 13 -12.81 35.71 0.49
CA ILE A 13 -12.58 36.84 -0.38
C ILE A 13 -12.29 36.31 -1.78
N SER A 14 -13.29 36.34 -2.60
CA SER A 14 -13.23 36.00 -4.02
C SER A 14 -12.20 36.89 -4.73
N GLY A 15 -11.27 36.29 -5.47
CA GLY A 15 -10.30 36.96 -6.33
C GLY A 15 -8.84 36.78 -5.98
N GLY A 16 -8.49 36.10 -4.90
CA GLY A 16 -7.11 35.67 -4.64
C GLY A 16 -6.73 34.48 -5.50
N ASP A 17 -5.48 34.43 -5.92
CA ASP A 17 -4.93 33.26 -6.62
C ASP A 17 -5.06 32.01 -5.75
N GLN A 18 -6.05 31.16 -6.07
CA GLN A 18 -6.37 29.93 -5.35
C GLN A 18 -5.23 28.92 -5.36
N TRP A 19 -4.20 29.17 -6.15
CA TRP A 19 -3.10 28.25 -6.39
C TRP A 19 -1.82 28.61 -5.62
N SER A 20 -1.73 29.80 -5.01
CA SER A 20 -0.54 30.22 -4.28
C SER A 20 -0.69 30.06 -2.75
N ALA A 21 0.37 29.73 -2.05
CA ALA A 21 0.42 29.69 -0.58
C ALA A 21 0.87 31.03 0.02
N TRP A 22 0.59 32.15 -0.66
CA TRP A 22 0.98 33.51 -0.27
C TRP A 22 -0.18 34.25 0.39
N GLY A 23 0.09 34.92 1.49
CA GLY A 23 -0.88 35.70 2.22
C GLY A 23 -0.17 36.76 3.10
N PRO A 24 -0.81 37.34 4.11
CA PRO A 24 -0.19 38.25 5.05
C PRO A 24 1.04 37.64 5.74
N LYS A 25 1.95 38.49 6.15
CA LYS A 25 3.12 38.05 6.91
C LYS A 25 2.67 37.38 8.21
N ILE A 26 3.30 36.25 8.56
CA ILE A 26 3.03 35.53 9.81
C ILE A 26 3.30 36.45 10.99
N GLY A 27 2.39 36.49 11.99
CA GLY A 27 2.48 37.34 13.16
C GLY A 27 1.84 38.71 13.00
N THR A 28 1.24 39.04 11.85
CA THR A 28 0.57 40.31 11.60
C THR A 28 -0.96 40.24 11.69
N ARG A 29 -1.54 39.07 12.00
CA ARG A 29 -2.97 38.95 12.22
C ARG A 29 -3.41 39.63 13.51
N SER A 30 -4.59 40.22 13.47
CA SER A 30 -5.23 40.72 14.67
C SER A 30 -5.65 39.57 15.60
N ALA A 31 -5.89 39.88 16.87
CA ALA A 31 -6.42 38.91 17.83
C ALA A 31 -7.80 38.38 17.39
N ASP A 32 -8.64 39.25 16.84
CA ASP A 32 -9.99 38.89 16.35
C ASP A 32 -9.92 37.92 15.16
N GLU A 33 -8.97 38.11 14.25
CA GLU A 33 -8.76 37.20 13.13
C GLU A 33 -8.34 35.81 13.60
N VAL A 34 -7.43 35.71 14.56
CA VAL A 34 -7.02 34.43 15.15
C VAL A 34 -8.16 33.79 15.93
N ALA A 35 -8.93 34.59 16.68
CA ALA A 35 -10.09 34.10 17.41
C ALA A 35 -11.25 33.64 16.53
N SER A 36 -11.32 34.12 15.27
CA SER A 36 -12.38 33.77 14.32
C SER A 36 -12.35 32.30 13.88
N ALA A 37 -11.20 31.65 13.97
CA ALA A 37 -11.05 30.25 13.57
C ALA A 37 -10.01 29.51 14.44
N PRO A 38 -10.40 28.41 15.07
CA PRO A 38 -9.56 27.71 16.06
C PRO A 38 -8.31 27.03 15.47
N TYR A 39 -8.21 26.96 14.16
CA TYR A 39 -7.05 26.42 13.43
C TYR A 39 -6.06 27.49 12.95
N LEU A 40 -6.37 28.79 13.14
CA LEU A 40 -5.47 29.89 12.80
C LEU A 40 -4.48 30.19 13.90
N MET A 41 -3.25 30.49 13.51
CA MET A 41 -2.19 30.81 14.43
C MET A 41 -1.37 32.01 13.96
N ASN A 42 -0.90 32.83 14.93
CA ASN A 42 0.04 33.92 14.66
C ASN A 42 1.52 33.45 14.63
N SER A 43 1.75 32.14 14.49
CA SER A 43 3.08 31.56 14.40
C SER A 43 3.17 30.57 13.25
N ALA A 44 4.34 30.42 12.66
CA ALA A 44 4.57 29.45 11.61
C ALA A 44 4.49 28.00 12.14
N ARG A 45 3.77 27.16 11.41
CA ARG A 45 3.65 25.71 11.66
C ARG A 45 4.15 24.95 10.45
N ASN A 46 4.56 23.71 10.66
CA ASN A 46 4.95 22.80 9.59
C ASN A 46 3.86 21.72 9.42
N ALA A 47 2.92 21.98 8.52
CA ALA A 47 1.80 21.08 8.25
C ALA A 47 2.25 19.65 7.92
N VAL A 48 3.34 19.50 7.17
CA VAL A 48 3.92 18.19 6.83
C VAL A 48 4.39 17.46 8.09
N LYS A 49 5.16 18.13 8.95
CA LYS A 49 5.66 17.54 10.20
C LYS A 49 4.54 17.19 11.17
N ASP A 50 3.50 18.02 11.24
CA ASP A 50 2.39 17.84 12.18
C ASP A 50 1.45 16.70 11.72
N PHE A 51 1.39 16.42 10.44
CA PHE A 51 0.53 15.36 9.90
C PHE A 51 1.16 13.97 9.93
N PHE A 52 2.43 13.85 9.50
CA PHE A 52 3.05 12.54 9.35
C PHE A 52 3.44 11.91 10.68
N ASN A 53 3.17 10.60 10.80
CA ASN A 53 3.62 9.77 11.90
C ASN A 53 5.07 9.30 11.68
N LYS A 54 5.67 8.73 12.72
CA LYS A 54 6.89 7.94 12.58
C LYS A 54 6.50 6.54 12.09
N GLY A 55 7.06 6.12 10.98
CA GLY A 55 6.94 4.74 10.52
C GLY A 55 7.79 3.81 11.39
N VAL A 56 7.23 2.66 11.73
CA VAL A 56 7.93 1.60 12.48
C VAL A 56 7.75 0.29 11.73
N THR A 57 8.85 -0.43 11.55
CA THR A 57 8.83 -1.78 10.97
C THR A 57 9.40 -2.77 11.99
N THR A 58 8.65 -3.83 12.26
CA THR A 58 9.09 -4.93 13.11
C THR A 58 9.05 -6.22 12.28
N THR A 59 10.15 -6.97 12.31
CA THR A 59 10.23 -8.28 11.66
C THR A 59 10.66 -9.31 12.69
N ASN A 60 9.88 -10.36 12.82
CA ASN A 60 10.15 -11.49 13.69
C ASN A 60 10.19 -12.76 12.86
N GLY A 61 11.12 -13.65 13.15
CA GLY A 61 11.23 -14.89 12.43
C GLY A 61 11.76 -16.02 13.27
N VAL A 62 11.34 -17.24 12.92
CA VAL A 62 11.88 -18.47 13.47
C VAL A 62 12.23 -19.40 12.32
N THR A 63 13.37 -20.09 12.45
CA THR A 63 13.83 -21.05 11.46
C THR A 63 14.26 -22.32 12.18
N LEU A 64 13.80 -23.46 11.67
CA LEU A 64 14.16 -24.77 12.14
C LEU A 64 14.71 -25.57 10.96
N SER A 65 15.81 -26.25 11.16
CA SER A 65 16.37 -27.16 10.15
C SER A 65 17.00 -28.37 10.82
N GLY A 66 16.90 -29.49 10.15
CA GLY A 66 17.47 -30.75 10.64
C GLY A 66 17.49 -31.80 9.55
N GLY A 67 18.03 -32.98 9.88
CA GLY A 67 18.01 -34.10 8.96
C GLY A 67 19.19 -35.01 9.09
N THR A 68 19.30 -35.91 8.12
CA THR A 68 20.39 -36.89 7.96
C THR A 68 21.04 -36.68 6.59
N GLU A 69 21.96 -37.56 6.21
CA GLU A 69 22.53 -37.53 4.86
C GLU A 69 21.50 -37.73 3.74
N ASN A 70 20.43 -38.49 4.02
CA ASN A 70 19.42 -38.87 3.03
C ASN A 70 18.12 -38.12 3.17
N PHE A 71 17.96 -37.33 4.23
CA PHE A 71 16.75 -36.55 4.50
C PHE A 71 17.12 -35.22 5.13
N ARG A 72 16.58 -34.14 4.59
CA ARG A 72 16.75 -32.79 5.15
C ARG A 72 15.44 -32.09 5.17
N THR A 73 15.15 -31.42 6.27
CA THR A 73 13.98 -30.59 6.47
C THR A 73 14.36 -29.17 6.84
N TYR A 74 13.60 -28.23 6.34
CA TYR A 74 13.72 -26.82 6.67
C TYR A 74 12.33 -26.24 6.81
N PHE A 75 12.10 -25.57 7.91
CA PHE A 75 10.89 -24.78 8.18
C PHE A 75 11.30 -23.37 8.56
N SER A 76 10.59 -22.37 8.03
CA SER A 76 10.68 -20.99 8.54
C SER A 76 9.34 -20.29 8.56
N TYR A 77 9.16 -19.49 9.58
CA TYR A 77 8.07 -18.53 9.70
C TYR A 77 8.64 -17.14 9.92
N ASN A 78 8.17 -16.18 9.12
CA ASN A 78 8.53 -14.76 9.25
C ASN A 78 7.27 -13.92 9.27
N ASN A 79 7.20 -13.01 10.24
CA ASN A 79 6.17 -12.00 10.34
C ASN A 79 6.80 -10.61 10.21
N THR A 80 6.26 -9.79 9.34
CA THR A 80 6.61 -8.37 9.22
C THR A 80 5.36 -7.55 9.48
N TYR A 81 5.46 -6.61 10.42
CA TYR A 81 4.45 -5.61 10.70
C TYR A 81 5.05 -4.22 10.53
N GLN A 82 4.35 -3.36 9.80
CA GLN A 82 4.79 -1.99 9.55
C GLN A 82 3.63 -1.02 9.73
N THR A 83 3.89 0.07 10.43
CA THR A 83 3.06 1.27 10.41
C THR A 83 3.70 2.28 9.46
N GLY A 84 2.89 2.87 8.57
CA GLY A 84 3.37 3.85 7.61
C GLY A 84 3.48 5.26 8.20
N LEU A 85 3.94 6.19 7.37
CA LEU A 85 4.05 7.60 7.71
C LEU A 85 2.68 8.29 7.73
N ILE A 86 1.75 7.87 6.86
CA ILE A 86 0.39 8.42 6.81
C ILE A 86 -0.44 7.73 7.92
N PRO A 87 -1.29 8.48 8.64
CA PRO A 87 -2.20 7.88 9.60
C PRO A 87 -3.02 6.73 9.00
N ASN A 88 -3.22 5.66 9.78
CA ASN A 88 -3.95 4.44 9.40
C ASN A 88 -3.31 3.58 8.30
N ASN A 89 -2.17 3.98 7.73
CA ASN A 89 -1.43 3.11 6.82
C ASN A 89 -0.72 2.00 7.59
N LYS A 90 -0.98 0.74 7.21
CA LYS A 90 -0.38 -0.46 7.83
C LYS A 90 -0.06 -1.49 6.76
N PHE A 91 0.97 -2.25 7.03
CA PHE A 91 1.34 -3.41 6.24
C PHE A 91 1.64 -4.59 7.17
N THR A 92 1.09 -5.76 6.84
CA THR A 92 1.37 -7.01 7.53
C THR A 92 1.70 -8.07 6.51
N ARG A 93 2.77 -8.83 6.75
CA ARG A 93 3.14 -9.98 5.93
C ARG A 93 3.51 -11.16 6.82
N ASN A 94 2.87 -12.29 6.57
CA ASN A 94 3.24 -13.58 7.14
C ASN A 94 3.79 -14.45 6.02
N ASN A 95 4.91 -15.08 6.25
CA ASN A 95 5.55 -15.98 5.31
C ASN A 95 5.90 -17.29 6.01
N VAL A 96 5.32 -18.39 5.54
CA VAL A 96 5.63 -19.76 5.98
C VAL A 96 6.32 -20.46 4.84
N MET A 97 7.51 -20.98 5.09
CA MET A 97 8.27 -21.76 4.12
C MET A 97 8.62 -23.13 4.69
N PHE A 98 8.40 -24.14 3.88
CA PHE A 98 8.74 -25.53 4.17
C PHE A 98 9.53 -26.09 3.00
N LYS A 99 10.65 -26.78 3.28
CA LYS A 99 11.45 -27.45 2.27
C LYS A 99 11.85 -28.83 2.75
N GLU A 100 11.78 -29.78 1.86
CA GLU A 100 12.21 -31.16 2.10
C GLU A 100 13.13 -31.62 0.98
N SER A 101 14.15 -32.38 1.35
CA SER A 101 15.06 -33.04 0.42
C SER A 101 15.21 -34.49 0.80
N PHE A 102 14.98 -35.39 -0.13
CA PHE A 102 15.11 -36.83 0.02
C PHE A 102 16.14 -37.36 -0.96
N SER A 103 17.05 -38.20 -0.49
CA SER A 103 18.00 -38.96 -1.31
C SER A 103 17.73 -40.44 -1.11
N LEU A 104 17.35 -41.13 -2.15
CA LEU A 104 16.96 -42.55 -2.13
C LEU A 104 17.91 -43.38 -3.00
N PHE A 105 18.02 -44.68 -2.72
CA PHE A 105 18.80 -45.65 -3.50
C PHE A 105 20.24 -45.19 -3.72
N ASP A 106 20.98 -44.95 -2.63
CA ASP A 106 22.37 -44.45 -2.65
C ASP A 106 22.51 -43.17 -3.50
N LYS A 107 21.58 -42.23 -3.30
CA LYS A 107 21.54 -40.91 -3.98
C LYS A 107 21.29 -41.01 -5.50
N ARG A 108 20.76 -42.15 -5.97
CA ARG A 108 20.33 -42.26 -7.37
C ARG A 108 19.09 -41.47 -7.68
N ILE A 109 18.19 -41.30 -6.71
CA ILE A 109 16.99 -40.49 -6.83
C ILE A 109 17.06 -39.39 -5.76
N ASN A 110 17.00 -38.15 -6.17
CA ASN A 110 16.88 -36.99 -5.28
C ASN A 110 15.56 -36.29 -5.55
N ILE A 111 14.81 -36.05 -4.50
CA ILE A 111 13.53 -35.31 -4.55
C ILE A 111 13.70 -34.08 -3.66
N ASN A 112 13.52 -32.91 -4.25
CA ASN A 112 13.49 -31.64 -3.53
C ASN A 112 12.11 -31.04 -3.66
N THR A 113 11.51 -30.68 -2.53
CA THR A 113 10.22 -30.01 -2.49
C THR A 113 10.34 -28.69 -1.74
N SER A 114 9.58 -27.71 -2.18
CA SER A 114 9.42 -26.48 -1.42
C SER A 114 7.98 -25.99 -1.50
N LEU A 115 7.48 -25.53 -0.37
CA LEU A 115 6.19 -24.87 -0.25
C LEU A 115 6.42 -23.55 0.45
N ASN A 116 5.94 -22.46 -0.17
CA ASN A 116 6.03 -21.13 0.41
C ASN A 116 4.65 -20.46 0.33
N TRP A 117 4.04 -20.26 1.48
CA TRP A 117 2.80 -19.51 1.60
C TRP A 117 3.07 -18.11 2.16
N ILE A 118 2.56 -17.11 1.47
CA ILE A 118 2.69 -15.70 1.80
C ILE A 118 1.32 -15.10 1.92
N HIS A 119 0.97 -14.65 3.12
CA HIS A 119 -0.20 -13.83 3.37
C HIS A 119 0.23 -12.39 3.64
N GLN A 120 -0.29 -11.45 2.86
CA GLN A 120 -0.01 -10.03 3.10
C GLN A 120 -1.29 -9.20 3.05
N LYS A 121 -1.31 -8.18 3.89
CA LYS A 121 -2.38 -7.20 3.99
C LYS A 121 -1.77 -5.80 4.00
N THR A 122 -2.30 -4.94 3.17
CA THR A 122 -2.00 -3.51 3.17
C THR A 122 -3.28 -2.75 3.46
N ASP A 123 -3.26 -1.90 4.47
CA ASP A 123 -4.35 -1.01 4.82
C ASP A 123 -3.93 0.42 4.45
N ASN A 124 -4.79 1.12 3.72
CA ASN A 124 -4.67 2.53 3.39
C ASN A 124 -3.30 2.89 2.80
N ALA A 125 -2.96 2.23 1.69
CA ALA A 125 -1.77 2.58 0.92
C ALA A 125 -1.78 4.07 0.53
N PRO A 126 -0.62 4.77 0.53
CA PRO A 126 -0.55 6.16 0.13
C PRO A 126 -1.09 6.38 -1.27
N VAL A 127 -2.08 7.26 -1.41
CA VAL A 127 -2.64 7.63 -2.70
C VAL A 127 -1.85 8.79 -3.29
N VAL A 128 -1.58 8.71 -4.58
CA VAL A 128 -0.92 9.78 -5.36
C VAL A 128 -1.95 10.56 -6.18
N GLY A 129 -1.57 11.73 -6.66
CA GLY A 129 -2.43 12.62 -7.45
C GLY A 129 -2.85 13.86 -6.67
N LYS A 130 -3.88 14.57 -7.13
CA LYS A 130 -4.26 15.85 -6.51
C LYS A 130 -5.22 15.68 -5.34
N ALA A 131 -6.40 15.13 -5.58
CA ALA A 131 -7.50 15.17 -4.63
C ALA A 131 -7.30 14.30 -3.38
N LEU A 132 -6.72 13.11 -3.53
CA LEU A 132 -6.54 12.15 -2.45
C LEU A 132 -5.12 12.13 -1.88
N SER A 133 -4.19 12.89 -2.46
CA SER A 133 -2.81 12.95 -1.97
C SER A 133 -2.69 13.87 -0.76
N ALA A 134 -2.35 13.29 0.39
CA ALA A 134 -2.05 14.07 1.58
C ALA A 134 -0.89 15.05 1.35
N LEU A 135 0.16 14.64 0.65
CA LEU A 135 1.31 15.52 0.33
C LEU A 135 0.89 16.74 -0.46
N TYR A 136 0.06 16.58 -1.49
CA TYR A 136 -0.39 17.70 -2.30
C TYR A 136 -1.17 18.73 -1.47
N ALA A 137 -2.06 18.28 -0.59
CA ALA A 137 -2.81 19.16 0.30
C ALA A 137 -1.88 19.85 1.34
N LEU A 138 -0.94 19.11 1.93
CA LEU A 138 -0.04 19.63 2.96
C LEU A 138 0.94 20.67 2.43
N TYR A 139 1.51 20.46 1.24
CA TYR A 139 2.40 21.45 0.63
C TYR A 139 1.67 22.74 0.20
N ARG A 140 0.37 22.68 0.07
CA ARG A 140 -0.48 23.84 -0.22
C ARG A 140 -1.08 24.48 1.04
N THR A 141 -0.93 23.83 2.19
CA THR A 141 -1.42 24.38 3.46
C THR A 141 -0.56 25.56 3.90
N PRO A 142 -1.18 26.73 4.20
CA PRO A 142 -0.47 27.88 4.74
C PRO A 142 0.23 27.56 6.06
N ALA A 143 1.35 28.26 6.32
CA ALA A 143 2.17 28.01 7.50
C ALA A 143 1.53 28.43 8.83
N ASP A 144 0.44 29.20 8.82
CA ASP A 144 -0.32 29.62 10.00
C ASP A 144 -1.53 28.73 10.31
N ILE A 145 -1.69 27.61 9.57
CA ILE A 145 -2.73 26.62 9.82
C ILE A 145 -2.20 25.53 10.75
N ASP A 146 -2.88 25.33 11.88
CA ASP A 146 -2.55 24.23 12.82
C ASP A 146 -3.20 22.91 12.37
N MET A 147 -2.42 22.03 11.77
CA MET A 147 -2.88 20.71 11.35
C MET A 147 -3.31 19.79 12.49
N ARG A 148 -2.82 20.05 13.73
CA ARG A 148 -3.21 19.27 14.92
C ARG A 148 -4.68 19.49 15.28
N TYR A 149 -5.23 20.68 15.00
CA TYR A 149 -6.66 20.92 15.13
C TYR A 149 -7.47 19.94 14.29
N PHE A 150 -7.08 19.78 13.03
CA PHE A 150 -7.78 18.90 12.09
C PHE A 150 -7.56 17.40 12.36
N LYS A 151 -6.57 17.02 13.16
CA LYS A 151 -6.40 15.63 13.61
C LYS A 151 -7.61 15.13 14.41
N HIS A 152 -8.21 15.99 15.19
CA HIS A 152 -9.35 15.68 16.05
C HIS A 152 -10.68 16.20 15.49
N ASN A 153 -10.62 17.17 14.60
CA ASN A 153 -11.77 17.88 14.02
C ASN A 153 -11.78 17.75 12.51
N TYR A 154 -11.52 16.57 11.96
CA TYR A 154 -11.48 16.38 10.50
C TYR A 154 -12.85 16.25 9.87
N LYS A 155 -13.91 16.09 10.69
CA LYS A 155 -15.30 15.95 10.26
C LYS A 155 -16.28 16.64 11.18
N HIS A 156 -17.43 17.00 10.63
CA HIS A 156 -18.62 17.46 11.33
C HIS A 156 -19.87 16.82 10.72
N LEU A 157 -21.04 17.05 11.32
CA LEU A 157 -22.31 16.66 10.70
C LEU A 157 -22.68 17.71 9.66
N GLY A 158 -22.97 17.26 8.44
CA GLY A 158 -23.34 18.11 7.35
C GLY A 158 -24.59 18.94 7.63
N THR A 159 -24.56 20.18 7.24
CA THR A 159 -25.65 21.16 7.34
C THR A 159 -26.14 21.60 5.95
N VAL A 160 -27.17 22.44 5.90
CA VAL A 160 -27.63 23.03 4.66
C VAL A 160 -26.53 23.86 3.98
N ALA A 161 -25.60 24.43 4.77
CA ALA A 161 -24.47 25.19 4.25
C ALA A 161 -23.45 24.30 3.49
N ASP A 162 -23.30 23.06 3.91
CA ASP A 162 -22.39 22.10 3.25
C ASP A 162 -22.92 21.60 1.91
N ASN A 163 -24.19 21.79 1.67
CA ASN A 163 -24.83 21.47 0.40
C ASN A 163 -24.44 22.38 -0.76
N ILE A 164 -23.90 23.56 -0.46
CA ILE A 164 -23.63 24.63 -1.45
C ILE A 164 -22.27 24.35 -2.15
N VAL A 165 -21.51 23.40 -1.66
CA VAL A 165 -20.08 23.36 -1.85
C VAL A 165 -19.63 22.72 -3.16
N SER A 166 -20.41 21.90 -3.82
CA SER A 166 -20.01 21.28 -5.09
C SER A 166 -20.72 21.85 -6.32
N ASP A 167 -21.94 22.29 -6.17
CA ASP A 167 -22.73 22.94 -7.23
C ASP A 167 -23.94 23.65 -6.58
N PRO A 168 -24.03 25.00 -6.60
CA PRO A 168 -25.13 25.73 -6.00
C PRO A 168 -26.50 25.34 -6.57
N GLU A 169 -26.55 24.86 -7.81
CA GLU A 169 -27.78 24.42 -8.45
C GLU A 169 -28.12 22.94 -8.15
N LYS A 170 -27.14 22.15 -7.74
CA LYS A 170 -27.31 20.71 -7.51
C LYS A 170 -27.08 20.28 -6.08
N GLY A 171 -27.05 21.19 -5.11
CA GLY A 171 -26.78 20.91 -3.70
C GLY A 171 -27.24 19.52 -3.29
N ASN A 172 -26.40 18.77 -2.58
CA ASN A 172 -26.71 17.39 -2.25
C ASN A 172 -27.34 17.26 -0.86
N PRO A 173 -28.71 17.27 -0.78
CA PRO A 173 -29.41 17.13 0.50
C PRO A 173 -29.07 15.84 1.25
N LYS A 174 -28.42 14.86 0.57
CA LYS A 174 -27.97 13.61 1.17
C LYS A 174 -26.83 13.78 2.16
N LEU A 175 -26.13 14.92 2.14
CA LEU A 175 -25.04 15.18 3.11
C LEU A 175 -25.57 15.75 4.44
N ILE A 176 -26.80 16.25 4.49
CA ILE A 176 -27.38 16.77 5.74
C ILE A 176 -27.45 15.65 6.77
N GLY A 177 -26.84 15.88 7.93
CA GLY A 177 -26.76 14.90 9.01
C GLY A 177 -25.76 13.75 8.77
N GLN A 178 -25.07 13.75 7.64
CA GLN A 178 -23.98 12.80 7.36
C GLN A 178 -22.62 13.40 7.74
N PRO A 179 -21.61 12.59 8.04
CA PRO A 179 -20.27 13.10 8.25
C PRO A 179 -19.74 13.76 6.97
N VAL A 180 -19.31 15.01 7.08
CA VAL A 180 -18.61 15.76 6.02
C VAL A 180 -17.30 16.28 6.54
N GLN A 181 -16.35 16.55 5.62
CA GLN A 181 -15.02 16.99 6.00
C GLN A 181 -15.03 18.41 6.59
N THR A 182 -14.30 18.62 7.67
CA THR A 182 -13.97 19.94 8.21
C THR A 182 -12.63 20.36 7.65
N TRP A 183 -12.61 21.44 6.88
CA TRP A 183 -11.38 21.97 6.30
C TRP A 183 -11.40 23.50 6.29
N TYR A 184 -10.24 24.10 6.33
CA TYR A 184 -10.13 25.59 6.36
C TYR A 184 -10.44 26.21 5.01
N TRP A 185 -10.44 25.42 3.95
CA TRP A 185 -10.64 25.90 2.59
C TRP A 185 -11.27 24.84 1.71
N TYR A 186 -12.30 25.26 0.98
CA TYR A 186 -12.92 24.42 -0.03
C TYR A 186 -12.22 24.56 -1.38
N ASP A 187 -11.80 23.45 -1.94
CA ASP A 187 -11.28 23.34 -3.30
C ASP A 187 -11.70 21.97 -3.85
N GLN A 188 -12.27 21.96 -5.04
CA GLN A 188 -12.63 20.70 -5.74
C GLN A 188 -11.45 19.75 -5.97
N TYR A 189 -10.21 20.21 -5.78
CA TYR A 189 -8.97 19.43 -5.96
C TYR A 189 -8.29 19.05 -4.65
N LEU A 190 -8.82 19.47 -3.51
CA LEU A 190 -8.18 19.24 -2.21
C LEU A 190 -9.19 18.68 -1.21
N ASN A 191 -8.74 17.70 -0.45
CA ASN A 191 -9.41 17.21 0.73
C ASN A 191 -8.55 17.48 1.96
N ASN A 192 -9.18 17.54 3.13
CA ASN A 192 -8.48 17.48 4.39
C ASN A 192 -7.67 16.16 4.46
N PRO A 193 -6.35 16.19 4.66
CA PRO A 193 -5.53 14.99 4.74
C PRO A 193 -5.99 13.98 5.81
N TYR A 194 -6.49 14.46 6.95
CA TYR A 194 -7.05 13.57 7.98
C TYR A 194 -8.41 13.01 7.62
N TRP A 195 -9.22 13.75 6.83
CA TRP A 195 -10.44 13.19 6.26
C TRP A 195 -10.12 12.02 5.33
N VAL A 196 -9.19 12.21 4.40
CA VAL A 196 -8.76 11.15 3.49
C VAL A 196 -8.19 9.96 4.28
N ALA A 197 -7.31 10.20 5.26
CA ALA A 197 -6.72 9.13 6.05
C ALA A 197 -7.72 8.30 6.88
N ASN A 198 -8.92 8.83 7.17
CA ASN A 198 -9.92 8.18 8.00
C ASN A 198 -11.19 7.75 7.25
N MET A 199 -11.49 8.39 6.13
CA MET A 199 -12.76 8.22 5.40
C MET A 199 -12.57 7.71 3.97
N TYR A 200 -11.32 7.41 3.60
CA TYR A 200 -10.95 6.66 2.42
C TYR A 200 -10.23 5.39 2.86
N ASN A 201 -10.92 4.26 2.72
CA ASN A 201 -10.38 2.98 3.11
C ASN A 201 -9.95 2.22 1.85
N ASP A 202 -8.69 1.82 1.82
CA ASP A 202 -8.11 1.03 0.74
C ASP A 202 -7.42 -0.19 1.33
N TYR A 203 -8.02 -1.35 1.12
CA TYR A 203 -7.55 -2.61 1.65
C TYR A 203 -7.12 -3.53 0.52
N LEU A 204 -5.90 -4.00 0.60
CA LEU A 204 -5.36 -5.02 -0.29
C LEU A 204 -4.98 -6.25 0.53
N LYS A 205 -5.66 -7.37 0.29
CA LYS A 205 -5.26 -8.68 0.80
C LYS A 205 -4.71 -9.51 -0.34
N ARG A 206 -3.60 -10.18 -0.12
CA ARG A 206 -2.98 -11.06 -1.10
C ARG A 206 -2.47 -12.33 -0.42
N ASP A 207 -2.92 -13.46 -0.92
CA ASP A 207 -2.41 -14.78 -0.58
C ASP A 207 -1.68 -15.34 -1.80
N ARG A 208 -0.45 -15.83 -1.60
CA ARG A 208 0.34 -16.46 -2.64
C ARG A 208 0.89 -17.78 -2.14
N LEU A 209 0.70 -18.82 -2.91
CA LEU A 209 1.24 -20.14 -2.70
C LEU A 209 2.22 -20.46 -3.82
N LEU A 210 3.48 -20.67 -3.45
CA LEU A 210 4.52 -21.16 -4.34
C LEU A 210 4.83 -22.59 -3.96
N ALA A 211 4.67 -23.54 -4.87
CA ALA A 211 5.05 -24.93 -4.67
C ALA A 211 6.01 -25.36 -5.76
N ASN A 212 7.04 -26.09 -5.38
CA ASN A 212 8.01 -26.66 -6.30
C ASN A 212 8.28 -28.11 -5.91
N ILE A 213 8.36 -28.99 -6.89
CA ILE A 213 8.86 -30.34 -6.75
C ILE A 213 9.87 -30.56 -7.88
N THR A 214 11.09 -30.96 -7.50
CA THR A 214 12.15 -31.35 -8.43
C THR A 214 12.53 -32.79 -8.15
N LEU A 215 12.50 -33.64 -9.17
CA LEU A 215 12.99 -34.99 -9.15
C LEU A 215 14.23 -35.08 -10.05
N ASP A 216 15.34 -35.50 -9.48
CA ASP A 216 16.58 -35.85 -10.18
C ASP A 216 16.80 -37.35 -10.07
N ALA A 217 16.86 -38.06 -11.20
CA ALA A 217 17.09 -39.53 -11.23
C ALA A 217 18.30 -39.84 -12.09
N LYS A 218 19.25 -40.56 -11.51
CA LYS A 218 20.36 -41.16 -12.23
C LYS A 218 19.92 -42.52 -12.78
N ILE A 219 19.46 -42.53 -14.05
CA ILE A 219 18.90 -43.73 -14.71
C ILE A 219 20.00 -44.71 -15.05
N TRP A 220 21.14 -44.20 -15.54
CA TRP A 220 22.32 -44.97 -15.88
C TRP A 220 23.57 -44.24 -15.40
N GLN A 221 24.77 -44.85 -15.56
CA GLN A 221 26.01 -44.27 -15.11
C GLN A 221 26.22 -42.84 -15.65
N ASN A 222 25.88 -42.63 -16.88
CA ASN A 222 26.05 -41.41 -17.65
C ASN A 222 24.75 -40.74 -18.09
N ILE A 223 23.58 -41.28 -17.69
CA ILE A 223 22.26 -40.75 -18.04
C ILE A 223 21.55 -40.25 -16.79
N LYS A 224 21.17 -38.96 -16.79
CA LYS A 224 20.37 -38.34 -15.74
C LYS A 224 19.02 -37.84 -16.34
N TYR A 225 17.97 -38.04 -15.59
CA TYR A 225 16.66 -37.47 -15.86
C TYR A 225 16.30 -36.47 -14.76
N GLN A 226 15.79 -35.32 -15.15
CA GLN A 226 15.27 -34.33 -14.23
C GLN A 226 13.86 -33.96 -14.67
N THR A 227 12.95 -33.80 -13.71
CA THR A 227 11.68 -33.14 -13.92
C THR A 227 11.41 -32.16 -12.82
N ARG A 228 10.82 -31.00 -13.19
CA ARG A 228 10.42 -29.97 -12.25
C ARG A 228 8.95 -29.64 -12.47
N PHE A 229 8.24 -29.54 -11.37
CA PHE A 229 6.86 -29.10 -11.35
C PHE A 229 6.75 -27.87 -10.42
N ASN A 230 6.25 -26.76 -10.94
CA ASN A 230 6.10 -25.53 -10.23
C ASN A 230 4.66 -25.06 -10.30
N VAL A 231 4.16 -24.53 -9.19
CA VAL A 231 2.87 -23.86 -9.09
C VAL A 231 3.08 -22.51 -8.40
N ASP A 232 2.60 -21.46 -9.02
CA ASP A 232 2.43 -20.14 -8.43
C ASP A 232 0.95 -19.77 -8.46
N TYR A 233 0.32 -19.78 -7.29
CA TYR A 233 -1.09 -19.48 -7.15
C TYR A 233 -1.26 -18.22 -6.30
N VAL A 234 -1.93 -17.22 -6.87
CA VAL A 234 -2.17 -15.93 -6.21
C VAL A 234 -3.66 -15.64 -6.17
N THR A 235 -4.15 -15.29 -4.99
CA THR A 235 -5.45 -14.64 -4.81
C THR A 235 -5.26 -13.25 -4.26
N GLN A 236 -6.02 -12.30 -4.76
CA GLN A 236 -5.98 -10.92 -4.32
C GLN A 236 -7.40 -10.37 -4.21
N ASN A 237 -7.69 -9.75 -3.07
CA ASN A 237 -8.91 -9.00 -2.83
C ASN A 237 -8.57 -7.51 -2.64
N ASN A 238 -9.22 -6.67 -3.42
CA ASN A 238 -9.14 -5.21 -3.33
C ASN A 238 -10.48 -4.68 -2.84
N LEU A 239 -10.48 -4.02 -1.70
CA LEU A 239 -11.64 -3.31 -1.18
C LEU A 239 -11.31 -1.83 -1.10
N ASN A 240 -12.08 -1.00 -1.78
CA ASN A 240 -11.96 0.45 -1.75
C ASN A 240 -13.30 1.07 -1.35
N GLU A 241 -13.28 1.82 -0.25
CA GLU A 241 -14.44 2.51 0.30
C GLU A 241 -14.13 3.99 0.39
N GLU A 242 -14.92 4.79 -0.25
CA GLU A 242 -14.83 6.25 -0.26
C GLU A 242 -16.14 6.82 0.29
N TYR A 243 -16.05 7.49 1.42
CA TYR A 243 -17.21 8.11 2.03
C TYR A 243 -17.73 9.30 1.21
N ALA A 244 -19.02 9.56 1.33
CA ALA A 244 -19.66 10.73 0.72
C ALA A 244 -18.97 12.03 1.19
N GLY A 245 -18.96 13.05 0.33
CA GLY A 245 -18.31 14.33 0.63
C GLY A 245 -16.82 14.40 0.34
N MET A 246 -16.26 13.40 -0.35
CA MET A 246 -14.89 13.43 -0.86
C MET A 246 -14.81 14.27 -2.13
N ASN A 247 -13.90 15.24 -2.18
CA ASN A 247 -13.66 16.03 -3.39
C ASN A 247 -12.86 15.22 -4.41
N ARG A 248 -13.32 15.17 -5.65
CA ARG A 248 -12.62 14.56 -6.77
C ARG A 248 -12.66 15.43 -8.00
N VAL A 249 -11.53 15.56 -8.69
CA VAL A 249 -11.42 16.30 -9.95
C VAL A 249 -12.32 15.67 -11.01
N GLY A 250 -13.28 16.45 -11.52
CA GLY A 250 -14.10 16.08 -12.69
C GLY A 250 -15.15 14.99 -12.45
N PHE A 251 -15.44 14.62 -11.19
CA PHE A 251 -16.44 13.62 -10.87
C PHE A 251 -17.39 14.10 -9.75
N ASP A 252 -18.66 14.14 -10.04
CA ASP A 252 -19.74 14.48 -9.10
C ASP A 252 -20.07 13.31 -8.15
N TYR A 253 -19.07 12.64 -7.58
CA TYR A 253 -19.30 11.55 -6.63
C TYR A 253 -19.55 12.05 -5.22
N VAL A 254 -20.57 12.84 -5.05
CA VAL A 254 -20.99 13.32 -3.72
C VAL A 254 -21.51 12.16 -2.86
N GLY A 255 -21.93 11.06 -3.48
CA GLY A 255 -22.51 9.89 -2.81
C GLY A 255 -21.52 8.84 -2.30
N GLY A 256 -20.22 9.09 -2.44
CA GLY A 256 -19.20 8.10 -2.09
C GLY A 256 -18.99 7.01 -3.15
N LYS A 257 -18.09 6.06 -2.87
CA LYS A 257 -17.77 4.95 -3.76
C LYS A 257 -17.47 3.70 -2.96
N TYR A 258 -17.98 2.59 -3.44
CA TYR A 258 -17.64 1.26 -2.94
C TYR A 258 -17.16 0.40 -4.09
N TYR A 259 -16.00 -0.22 -3.92
CA TYR A 259 -15.45 -1.19 -4.86
C TYR A 259 -14.91 -2.38 -4.10
N ASN A 260 -15.32 -3.58 -4.49
CA ASN A 260 -14.77 -4.84 -4.01
C ASN A 260 -14.46 -5.71 -5.23
N GLY A 261 -13.21 -6.09 -5.39
CA GLY A 261 -12.74 -6.88 -6.51
C GLY A 261 -11.84 -8.01 -6.07
N ASP A 262 -12.14 -9.21 -6.58
CA ASP A 262 -11.32 -10.39 -6.40
C ASP A 262 -10.62 -10.74 -7.70
N SER A 263 -9.34 -11.08 -7.60
CA SER A 263 -8.57 -11.62 -8.71
C SER A 263 -7.86 -12.91 -8.29
N ARG A 264 -7.72 -13.82 -9.25
CA ARG A 264 -6.99 -15.07 -9.08
C ARG A 264 -6.09 -15.28 -10.28
N SER A 265 -4.86 -15.70 -10.02
CA SER A 265 -3.91 -16.10 -11.05
C SER A 265 -3.28 -17.41 -10.64
N SER A 266 -3.08 -18.30 -11.61
CA SER A 266 -2.35 -19.54 -11.40
C SER A 266 -1.43 -19.80 -12.57
N ASP A 267 -0.15 -19.95 -12.28
CA ASP A 267 0.86 -20.34 -13.25
C ASP A 267 1.36 -21.73 -12.87
N ILE A 268 1.24 -22.65 -13.80
CA ILE A 268 1.72 -24.04 -13.65
C ILE A 268 2.77 -24.27 -14.70
N TYR A 269 3.93 -24.70 -14.27
CA TYR A 269 5.05 -25.00 -15.15
C TYR A 269 5.57 -26.40 -14.84
N ASN A 270 5.75 -27.18 -15.91
CA ASN A 270 6.38 -28.50 -15.83
C ASN A 270 7.44 -28.62 -16.92
N ASP A 271 8.60 -29.16 -16.58
CA ASP A 271 9.63 -29.48 -17.53
C ASP A 271 10.24 -30.87 -17.27
N HIS A 272 10.81 -31.42 -18.32
CA HIS A 272 11.51 -32.68 -18.32
C HIS A 272 12.82 -32.52 -19.07
N MET A 273 13.89 -33.03 -18.53
CA MET A 273 15.22 -32.97 -19.13
C MET A 273 15.94 -34.31 -18.99
N LEU A 274 16.44 -34.81 -20.09
CA LEU A 274 17.32 -35.97 -20.14
C LEU A 274 18.70 -35.49 -20.52
N THR A 275 19.70 -35.82 -19.71
CA THR A 275 21.08 -35.41 -19.92
C THR A 275 21.96 -36.67 -19.99
N TRP A 276 22.77 -36.74 -21.06
CA TRP A 276 23.81 -37.73 -21.22
C TRP A 276 25.17 -37.07 -21.12
N ASN A 277 26.06 -37.61 -20.24
CA ASN A 277 27.43 -37.15 -20.06
C ASN A 277 28.37 -38.31 -20.22
N ASP A 278 29.35 -38.14 -21.09
CA ASP A 278 30.38 -39.19 -21.26
C ASP A 278 31.75 -38.55 -21.53
N ARG A 279 32.77 -39.33 -21.22
CA ARG A 279 34.15 -38.92 -21.43
C ARG A 279 34.87 -39.90 -22.32
N PHE A 280 35.32 -39.45 -23.48
CA PHE A 280 35.99 -40.25 -24.47
C PHE A 280 37.51 -40.11 -24.35
N ASN A 281 38.20 -41.24 -24.24
CA ASN A 281 39.67 -41.31 -24.22
C ASN A 281 40.33 -40.37 -23.19
N ASP A 282 39.67 -40.11 -22.06
CA ASP A 282 40.12 -39.19 -21.03
C ASP A 282 40.45 -37.76 -21.50
N LYS A 283 40.07 -37.38 -22.71
CA LYS A 283 40.41 -36.11 -23.33
C LYS A 283 39.20 -35.26 -23.77
N ILE A 284 38.08 -35.91 -24.04
CA ILE A 284 36.90 -35.21 -24.60
C ILE A 284 35.72 -35.49 -23.68
N ASP A 285 35.23 -34.46 -23.03
CA ASP A 285 33.98 -34.52 -22.28
C ASP A 285 32.82 -34.09 -23.20
N VAL A 286 31.82 -34.93 -23.35
CA VAL A 286 30.61 -34.66 -24.13
C VAL A 286 29.41 -34.60 -23.20
N ASN A 287 28.63 -33.55 -23.33
CA ASN A 287 27.37 -33.35 -22.64
C ASN A 287 26.26 -33.10 -23.67
N VAL A 288 25.24 -33.92 -23.65
CA VAL A 288 24.06 -33.76 -24.49
C VAL A 288 22.83 -33.70 -23.60
N ALA A 289 22.01 -32.64 -23.78
CA ALA A 289 20.76 -32.48 -23.06
C ALA A 289 19.60 -32.31 -24.03
N VAL A 290 18.51 -33.01 -23.79
CA VAL A 290 17.24 -32.88 -24.52
C VAL A 290 16.14 -32.65 -23.50
N GLY A 291 15.29 -31.67 -23.73
CA GLY A 291 14.22 -31.31 -22.80
C GLY A 291 12.96 -30.83 -23.48
N THR A 292 11.90 -30.81 -22.72
CA THR A 292 10.60 -30.25 -23.08
C THR A 292 10.01 -29.54 -21.86
N SER A 293 9.18 -28.54 -22.15
CA SER A 293 8.42 -27.82 -21.13
C SER A 293 7.00 -27.54 -21.63
#